data_281f85cb54df983ccb7d00c3d1e6b7e4
#
_entry.id   281f85cb54df983ccb7d00c3d1e6b7e4
#
_cell.length_a   1.000
_cell.length_b   1.000
_cell.length_c   1.000
_cell.angle_alpha   90.00
_cell.angle_beta   90.00
_cell.angle_gamma   90.00
#
_symmetry.space_group_name_H-M   'P 1'
#
loop_
_entity.id
_entity.type
_entity.pdbx_description
1 polymer ?
#
loop_
_entity_poly.entity_id
_entity_poly.type
_entity_poly.pdbx_seq_one_letter_code
_entity_poly.pdbx_strand_id
1 'polypeptide(L)'
;MEEEVSRIKSRKNLLLWYTADEPDGWGDPLDATTLAYDKIYNLDGYHPVSLVLNCQDYEFEAYTAGTDIVMQDAYMIGINATYSMMWDTVCTPDFGDCGCDNCVGEFEDISRRVDQFGDRLGALGWERTKAIWTVPQAFGGDSYWSRIPTGNEWVVQSLLAVTHGALGLFRSISSTIHPCLRYFSGIVPWNDPTSDEIKAAATSLSQQLIPSLTKFASDPHTTFTTYVWRRAHFGTWSIGDETLVVGVNLDYREGAIPLAQLPCWKAGGKLDVLYTASATIESDHLIFENLGAVGFIITV
;
A
#
# COMPACT_ATOMS: atom_id res chain seq x y z
N MET A 1 4.99 -24.87 -12.66
CA MET A 1 5.48 -23.50 -12.93
C MET A 1 5.83 -23.26 -14.41
N GLU A 2 6.80 -23.97 -15.03
CA GLU A 2 7.25 -23.70 -16.42
C GLU A 2 6.14 -23.71 -17.48
N GLU A 3 5.31 -24.75 -17.45
CA GLU A 3 4.16 -24.87 -18.35
C GLU A 3 3.20 -23.69 -18.19
N GLU A 4 2.91 -23.29 -16.94
CA GLU A 4 1.98 -22.22 -16.65
C GLU A 4 2.53 -20.86 -17.07
N VAL A 5 3.79 -20.55 -16.77
CA VAL A 5 4.44 -19.33 -17.21
C VAL A 5 4.43 -19.27 -18.76
N SER A 6 4.79 -20.35 -19.43
CA SER A 6 4.81 -20.40 -20.90
C SER A 6 3.42 -20.21 -21.52
N ARG A 7 2.37 -20.66 -20.84
CA ARG A 7 0.97 -20.54 -21.27
C ARG A 7 0.40 -19.13 -21.09
N ILE A 8 0.86 -18.40 -20.07
CA ILE A 8 0.24 -17.14 -19.63
C ILE A 8 1.03 -15.91 -20.05
N LYS A 9 2.37 -15.97 -20.14
CA LYS A 9 3.26 -14.82 -20.35
C LYS A 9 2.92 -13.91 -21.53
N SER A 10 2.25 -14.42 -22.55
CA SER A 10 1.84 -13.65 -23.73
C SER A 10 0.46 -12.98 -23.60
N ARG A 11 -0.22 -13.14 -22.48
CA ARG A 11 -1.55 -12.56 -22.29
C ARG A 11 -1.44 -11.05 -22.05
N LYS A 12 -2.22 -10.27 -22.80
CA LYS A 12 -2.20 -8.79 -22.71
C LYS A 12 -2.64 -8.22 -21.35
N ASN A 13 -3.34 -9.01 -20.56
CA ASN A 13 -3.83 -8.64 -19.22
C ASN A 13 -2.98 -9.21 -18.09
N LEU A 14 -1.84 -9.83 -18.38
CA LEU A 14 -0.87 -10.19 -17.37
C LEU A 14 -0.15 -8.92 -16.91
N LEU A 15 -0.17 -8.65 -15.61
CA LEU A 15 0.46 -7.50 -15.00
C LEU A 15 1.80 -7.88 -14.34
N LEU A 16 1.78 -8.92 -13.55
CA LEU A 16 2.91 -9.39 -12.75
C LEU A 16 2.77 -10.89 -12.43
N TRP A 17 3.85 -11.49 -11.94
CA TRP A 17 3.88 -12.83 -11.38
C TRP A 17 3.85 -12.74 -9.85
N TYR A 18 2.91 -13.40 -9.22
CA TYR A 18 2.83 -13.57 -7.77
C TYR A 18 3.39 -14.93 -7.41
N THR A 19 4.55 -14.97 -6.74
CA THR A 19 5.33 -16.20 -6.59
C THR A 19 5.30 -16.82 -5.22
N ALA A 20 5.07 -16.00 -4.20
CA ALA A 20 5.07 -16.48 -2.83
C ALA A 20 4.10 -15.68 -1.97
N ASP A 21 3.35 -16.40 -1.15
CA ASP A 21 2.40 -15.92 -0.17
C ASP A 21 2.97 -16.18 1.21
N GLU A 22 3.43 -15.12 1.88
CA GLU A 22 4.01 -15.16 3.22
C GLU A 22 5.11 -16.25 3.42
N PRO A 23 6.12 -16.34 2.53
CA PRO A 23 7.15 -17.38 2.63
C PRO A 23 7.95 -17.28 3.93
N ASP A 24 8.04 -16.09 4.50
CA ASP A 24 8.64 -15.79 5.78
C ASP A 24 7.82 -16.31 6.96
N GLY A 25 6.49 -16.16 6.90
CA GLY A 25 5.56 -16.69 7.90
C GLY A 25 5.48 -18.23 7.89
N TRP A 26 5.58 -18.85 6.71
CA TRP A 26 5.59 -20.30 6.56
C TRP A 26 6.96 -20.94 6.83
N GLY A 27 8.04 -20.14 6.90
CA GLY A 27 9.40 -20.64 7.08
C GLY A 27 9.91 -21.41 5.87
N ASP A 28 9.55 -20.96 4.66
CA ASP A 28 10.05 -21.54 3.42
C ASP A 28 11.59 -21.43 3.35
N PRO A 29 12.27 -22.28 2.56
CA PRO A 29 13.72 -22.16 2.36
C PRO A 29 14.10 -20.74 1.90
N LEU A 30 15.16 -20.18 2.49
CA LEU A 30 15.59 -18.79 2.25
C LEU A 30 15.93 -18.49 0.78
N ASP A 31 16.25 -19.49 0.00
CA ASP A 31 16.52 -19.39 -1.44
C ASP A 31 15.29 -19.64 -2.33
N ALA A 32 14.14 -20.02 -1.76
CA ALA A 32 12.96 -20.40 -2.53
C ALA A 32 12.47 -19.28 -3.45
N THR A 33 12.43 -18.04 -2.94
CA THR A 33 11.99 -16.87 -3.71
C THR A 33 12.95 -16.54 -4.86
N THR A 34 14.26 -16.63 -4.63
CA THR A 34 15.29 -16.41 -5.66
C THR A 34 15.22 -17.49 -6.74
N LEU A 35 15.06 -18.76 -6.37
CA LEU A 35 14.89 -19.85 -7.33
C LEU A 35 13.62 -19.68 -8.17
N ALA A 36 12.54 -19.21 -7.59
CA ALA A 36 11.30 -18.91 -8.32
C ALA A 36 11.49 -17.72 -9.26
N TYR A 37 12.12 -16.65 -8.80
CA TYR A 37 12.44 -15.46 -9.59
C TYR A 37 13.28 -15.81 -10.82
N ASP A 38 14.40 -16.49 -10.62
CA ASP A 38 15.31 -16.88 -11.70
C ASP A 38 14.60 -17.73 -12.75
N LYS A 39 13.74 -18.64 -12.31
CA LYS A 39 12.96 -19.49 -13.20
C LYS A 39 11.97 -18.68 -14.03
N ILE A 40 11.24 -17.75 -13.41
CA ILE A 40 10.30 -16.89 -14.12
C ILE A 40 11.05 -15.95 -15.06
N TYR A 41 12.11 -15.30 -14.57
CA TYR A 41 12.91 -14.38 -15.38
C TYR A 41 13.48 -15.03 -16.64
N ASN A 42 13.94 -16.29 -16.54
CA ASN A 42 14.43 -17.06 -17.69
C ASN A 42 13.32 -17.43 -18.70
N LEU A 43 12.08 -17.57 -18.24
CA LEU A 43 10.93 -17.93 -19.08
C LEU A 43 10.20 -16.69 -19.62
N ASP A 44 10.09 -15.64 -18.80
CA ASP A 44 9.41 -14.38 -19.07
C ASP A 44 10.18 -13.23 -18.42
N GLY A 45 11.15 -12.69 -19.11
CA GLY A 45 11.97 -11.56 -18.64
C GLY A 45 11.31 -10.18 -18.80
N TYR A 46 9.97 -10.13 -18.91
CA TYR A 46 9.24 -8.90 -19.16
C TYR A 46 8.35 -8.46 -17.98
N HIS A 47 7.55 -9.37 -17.42
CA HIS A 47 6.64 -9.04 -16.34
C HIS A 47 7.35 -9.13 -14.99
N PRO A 48 7.11 -8.15 -14.08
CA PRO A 48 7.73 -8.15 -12.77
C PRO A 48 7.22 -9.31 -11.91
N VAL A 49 8.07 -9.71 -10.99
CA VAL A 49 7.79 -10.74 -9.98
C VAL A 49 7.47 -10.07 -8.66
N SER A 50 6.44 -10.53 -7.98
CA SER A 50 6.00 -10.05 -6.67
C SER A 50 5.87 -11.16 -5.66
N LEU A 51 6.01 -10.81 -4.39
CA LEU A 51 5.66 -11.64 -3.24
C LEU A 51 5.08 -10.76 -2.12
N VAL A 52 4.38 -11.38 -1.19
CA VAL A 52 3.92 -10.72 0.04
C VAL A 52 4.70 -11.27 1.25
N LEU A 53 5.00 -10.41 2.21
CA LEU A 53 5.63 -10.78 3.48
C LEU A 53 4.68 -10.52 4.65
N ASN A 54 4.51 -11.54 5.50
CA ASN A 54 3.81 -11.45 6.78
C ASN A 54 4.68 -10.75 7.84
N CYS A 55 5.94 -11.17 7.94
CA CYS A 55 6.82 -10.74 9.02
C CYS A 55 7.31 -9.31 8.84
N GLN A 56 7.49 -8.63 9.98
CA GLN A 56 8.01 -7.29 9.99
C GLN A 56 9.47 -7.20 9.50
N ASP A 57 10.30 -8.18 9.89
CA ASP A 57 11.74 -8.12 9.64
C ASP A 57 12.43 -9.48 9.44
N TYR A 58 11.74 -10.59 9.67
CA TYR A 58 12.36 -11.91 9.63
C TYR A 58 12.93 -12.22 8.24
N GLU A 59 14.25 -12.39 8.16
CA GLU A 59 15.01 -12.75 6.93
C GLU A 59 14.64 -11.91 5.70
N PHE A 60 14.32 -10.62 5.92
CA PHE A 60 13.82 -9.70 4.90
C PHE A 60 14.68 -9.66 3.64
N GLU A 61 16.03 -9.60 3.79
CA GLU A 61 16.97 -9.58 2.67
C GLU A 61 16.84 -10.86 1.83
N ALA A 62 16.86 -12.03 2.47
CA ALA A 62 16.82 -13.31 1.78
C ALA A 62 15.53 -13.49 0.99
N TYR A 63 14.36 -13.25 1.61
CA TYR A 63 13.09 -13.43 0.93
C TYR A 63 12.84 -12.37 -0.15
N THR A 64 13.28 -11.12 0.04
CA THR A 64 13.07 -10.06 -0.95
C THR A 64 14.10 -10.05 -2.08
N ALA A 65 15.20 -10.81 -1.98
CA ALA A 65 16.17 -10.93 -3.07
C ALA A 65 15.52 -11.39 -4.38
N GLY A 66 14.59 -12.32 -4.30
CA GLY A 66 13.89 -12.93 -5.45
C GLY A 66 12.59 -12.23 -5.84
N THR A 67 12.52 -10.89 -5.83
CA THR A 67 11.33 -10.17 -6.25
C THR A 67 11.63 -8.77 -6.77
N ASP A 68 10.78 -8.22 -7.62
CA ASP A 68 10.77 -6.82 -8.05
C ASP A 68 9.80 -5.98 -7.21
N ILE A 69 8.74 -6.61 -6.69
CA ILE A 69 7.69 -5.94 -5.91
C ILE A 69 7.52 -6.67 -4.58
N VAL A 70 7.81 -5.96 -3.49
CA VAL A 70 7.59 -6.44 -2.12
C VAL A 70 6.25 -5.92 -1.65
N MET A 71 5.35 -6.81 -1.28
CA MET A 71 4.05 -6.44 -0.72
C MET A 71 4.02 -6.66 0.78
N GLN A 72 3.33 -5.77 1.49
CA GLN A 72 2.99 -5.92 2.90
C GLN A 72 1.51 -6.20 3.07
N ASP A 73 1.14 -6.95 4.09
CA ASP A 73 -0.22 -7.39 4.39
C ASP A 73 -0.57 -7.27 5.88
N ALA A 74 -0.24 -6.15 6.48
CA ALA A 74 -0.63 -5.85 7.85
C ALA A 74 -2.17 -5.84 8.01
N TYR A 75 -2.76 -6.98 8.38
CA TYR A 75 -4.20 -7.17 8.53
C TYR A 75 -4.64 -6.91 9.98
N MET A 76 -5.14 -5.68 10.25
CA MET A 76 -5.44 -5.29 11.62
C MET A 76 -6.94 -5.21 11.94
N ILE A 77 -7.84 -5.36 10.96
CA ILE A 77 -9.28 -5.19 11.22
C ILE A 77 -9.87 -6.40 11.92
N GLY A 78 -10.42 -6.18 13.11
CA GLY A 78 -11.03 -7.23 13.90
C GLY A 78 -10.06 -8.19 14.59
N ILE A 79 -8.77 -7.88 14.59
CA ILE A 79 -7.70 -8.67 15.21
C ILE A 79 -7.65 -8.46 16.73
N ASN A 80 -7.16 -9.46 17.45
CA ASN A 80 -6.62 -9.29 18.79
C ASN A 80 -5.08 -9.38 18.72
N ALA A 81 -4.42 -8.23 18.68
CA ALA A 81 -2.97 -8.16 18.54
C ALA A 81 -2.18 -8.52 19.82
N THR A 82 -2.87 -8.89 20.90
CA THR A 82 -2.23 -9.24 22.18
C THR A 82 -2.34 -10.71 22.54
N TYR A 83 -3.28 -11.42 21.95
CA TYR A 83 -3.53 -12.83 22.26
C TYR A 83 -4.15 -13.58 21.07
N SER A 84 -3.52 -14.66 20.67
CA SER A 84 -4.04 -15.56 19.65
C SER A 84 -5.03 -16.56 20.25
N MET A 85 -6.30 -16.39 19.94
CA MET A 85 -7.32 -17.39 20.31
C MET A 85 -7.16 -18.70 19.54
N MET A 86 -6.52 -18.66 18.36
CA MET A 86 -6.28 -19.84 17.53
C MET A 86 -5.24 -20.77 18.14
N TRP A 87 -4.20 -20.20 18.72
CA TRP A 87 -3.06 -20.95 19.26
C TRP A 87 -3.01 -20.95 20.79
N ASP A 88 -3.97 -20.29 21.44
CA ASP A 88 -4.03 -20.13 22.90
C ASP A 88 -2.73 -19.60 23.50
N THR A 89 -2.18 -18.52 22.90
CA THR A 89 -0.89 -17.94 23.28
C THR A 89 -0.89 -16.42 23.21
N VAL A 90 -0.01 -15.80 23.98
CA VAL A 90 0.23 -14.34 23.96
C VAL A 90 0.99 -13.98 22.69
N CYS A 91 0.60 -12.88 22.05
CA CYS A 91 1.30 -12.31 20.91
C CYS A 91 2.56 -11.55 21.39
N THR A 92 3.71 -11.96 20.93
CA THR A 92 5.00 -11.29 21.20
C THR A 92 5.84 -11.28 19.92
N PRO A 93 6.90 -10.45 19.84
CA PRO A 93 7.83 -10.49 18.70
C PRO A 93 8.46 -11.84 18.44
N ASP A 94 8.62 -12.66 19.49
CA ASP A 94 9.30 -13.96 19.42
C ASP A 94 8.32 -15.14 19.40
N PHE A 95 7.05 -14.91 19.76
CA PHE A 95 6.07 -15.96 19.96
C PHE A 95 4.65 -15.52 19.62
N GLY A 96 3.93 -16.41 18.98
CA GLY A 96 2.51 -16.29 18.74
C GLY A 96 2.21 -15.61 17.41
N ASP A 97 1.83 -16.43 16.45
CA ASP A 97 1.17 -15.96 15.26
C ASP A 97 -0.21 -15.44 15.65
N CYS A 98 -0.38 -14.12 15.56
CA CYS A 98 -1.62 -13.43 15.86
C CYS A 98 -2.29 -12.87 14.60
N GLY A 99 -1.92 -13.35 13.43
CA GLY A 99 -2.47 -12.94 12.14
C GLY A 99 -1.94 -11.60 11.63
N CYS A 100 -1.05 -10.93 12.38
CA CYS A 100 -0.32 -9.75 11.95
C CYS A 100 0.93 -9.61 12.82
N ASP A 101 2.09 -9.91 12.24
CA ASP A 101 3.35 -9.91 12.98
C ASP A 101 3.71 -8.52 13.52
N ASN A 102 3.98 -8.42 14.82
CA ASN A 102 4.36 -7.19 15.53
C ASN A 102 3.35 -6.03 15.38
N CYS A 103 2.09 -6.33 15.05
CA CYS A 103 1.04 -5.34 14.99
C CYS A 103 0.52 -4.96 16.40
N VAL A 104 0.02 -3.73 16.52
CA VAL A 104 -0.69 -3.26 17.71
C VAL A 104 -2.21 -3.24 17.49
N GLY A 105 -2.68 -3.52 16.28
CA GLY A 105 -4.09 -3.54 15.92
C GLY A 105 -4.66 -2.18 15.48
N GLU A 106 -3.81 -1.26 15.06
CA GLU A 106 -4.16 0.08 14.60
C GLU A 106 -3.84 0.25 13.11
N PHE A 107 -4.49 1.19 12.44
CA PHE A 107 -4.22 1.47 11.01
C PHE A 107 -2.74 1.83 10.76
N GLU A 108 -2.11 2.47 11.73
CA GLU A 108 -0.70 2.83 11.67
C GLU A 108 0.24 1.62 11.53
N ASP A 109 -0.22 0.41 11.75
CA ASP A 109 0.55 -0.81 11.46
C ASP A 109 0.90 -0.90 9.97
N ILE A 110 -0.02 -0.48 9.08
CA ILE A 110 0.22 -0.42 7.62
C ILE A 110 1.31 0.59 7.27
N SER A 111 1.14 1.84 7.72
CA SER A 111 2.10 2.90 7.38
C SER A 111 3.49 2.60 7.92
N ARG A 112 3.56 2.09 9.15
CA ARG A 112 4.80 1.65 9.80
C ARG A 112 5.48 0.54 9.03
N ARG A 113 4.74 -0.46 8.55
CA ARG A 113 5.28 -1.56 7.75
C ARG A 113 5.81 -1.08 6.39
N VAL A 114 5.09 -0.17 5.71
CA VAL A 114 5.55 0.45 4.46
C VAL A 114 6.84 1.24 4.68
N ASP A 115 6.89 2.09 5.72
CA ASP A 115 8.08 2.88 6.04
C ASP A 115 9.28 1.98 6.36
N GLN A 116 9.09 0.94 7.17
CA GLN A 116 10.15 -0.01 7.54
C GLN A 116 10.66 -0.82 6.35
N PHE A 117 9.79 -1.23 5.43
CA PHE A 117 10.22 -1.89 4.20
C PHE A 117 11.03 -0.93 3.33
N GLY A 118 10.59 0.33 3.24
CA GLY A 118 11.35 1.39 2.54
C GLY A 118 12.75 1.60 3.11
N ASP A 119 12.85 1.69 4.43
CA ASP A 119 14.14 1.86 5.14
C ASP A 119 15.07 0.65 4.91
N ARG A 120 14.53 -0.57 4.93
CA ARG A 120 15.32 -1.78 4.67
C ARG A 120 15.77 -1.86 3.22
N LEU A 121 14.89 -1.59 2.25
CA LEU A 121 15.28 -1.53 0.85
C LEU A 121 16.35 -0.45 0.63
N GLY A 122 16.25 0.70 1.30
CA GLY A 122 17.26 1.74 1.28
C GLY A 122 18.60 1.29 1.86
N ALA A 123 18.59 0.60 3.02
CA ALA A 123 19.79 0.06 3.65
C ALA A 123 20.49 -1.00 2.78
N LEU A 124 19.71 -1.79 2.02
CA LEU A 124 20.22 -2.79 1.07
C LEU A 124 20.62 -2.19 -0.28
N GLY A 125 20.35 -0.89 -0.54
CA GLY A 125 20.58 -0.25 -1.82
C GLY A 125 19.62 -0.69 -2.93
N TRP A 126 18.46 -1.23 -2.55
CA TRP A 126 17.44 -1.77 -3.47
C TRP A 126 16.26 -0.83 -3.70
N GLU A 127 16.22 0.31 -3.08
CA GLU A 127 15.14 1.30 -3.17
C GLU A 127 14.87 1.79 -4.61
N ARG A 128 15.83 1.56 -5.53
CA ARG A 128 15.71 1.92 -6.95
C ARG A 128 15.31 0.76 -7.85
N THR A 129 15.35 -0.44 -7.35
CA THR A 129 15.11 -1.65 -8.15
C THR A 129 13.88 -2.43 -7.70
N LYS A 130 13.40 -2.15 -6.49
CA LYS A 130 12.22 -2.83 -5.94
C LYS A 130 11.16 -1.82 -5.53
N ALA A 131 9.90 -2.18 -5.80
CA ALA A 131 8.74 -1.39 -5.42
C ALA A 131 8.06 -1.98 -4.18
N ILE A 132 7.43 -1.11 -3.38
CA ILE A 132 6.59 -1.55 -2.26
C ILE A 132 5.14 -1.39 -2.66
N TRP A 133 4.35 -2.47 -2.50
CA TRP A 133 2.91 -2.45 -2.67
C TRP A 133 2.21 -2.84 -1.37
N THR A 134 0.90 -2.73 -1.36
CA THR A 134 0.07 -3.09 -0.20
C THR A 134 -1.00 -4.09 -0.57
N VAL A 135 -1.31 -4.97 0.38
CA VAL A 135 -2.40 -5.94 0.28
C VAL A 135 -3.42 -5.62 1.37
N PRO A 136 -4.42 -4.75 1.11
CA PRO A 136 -5.42 -4.40 2.10
C PRO A 136 -6.33 -5.58 2.40
N GLN A 137 -6.68 -5.75 3.67
CA GLN A 137 -7.59 -6.77 4.14
C GLN A 137 -8.99 -6.59 3.54
N ALA A 138 -9.53 -7.61 2.89
CA ALA A 138 -10.89 -7.63 2.35
C ALA A 138 -11.70 -8.85 2.82
N PHE A 139 -11.26 -9.50 3.87
CA PHE A 139 -11.79 -10.73 4.46
C PHE A 139 -11.92 -10.58 5.99
N GLY A 140 -12.54 -11.55 6.64
CA GLY A 140 -12.68 -11.66 8.10
C GLY A 140 -13.86 -12.53 8.47
N GLY A 141 -14.12 -12.64 9.77
CA GLY A 141 -15.13 -13.56 10.32
C GLY A 141 -14.59 -14.97 10.54
N ASP A 142 -13.27 -15.12 10.58
CA ASP A 142 -12.54 -16.36 10.82
C ASP A 142 -11.51 -16.22 11.95
N SER A 143 -10.64 -17.21 12.12
CA SER A 143 -9.77 -17.46 13.27
C SER A 143 -9.12 -16.26 13.95
N TYR A 144 -8.52 -15.36 13.20
CA TYR A 144 -7.81 -14.19 13.75
C TYR A 144 -8.64 -12.91 13.69
N TRP A 145 -9.44 -12.77 12.64
CA TRP A 145 -10.16 -11.55 12.31
C TRP A 145 -11.65 -11.71 12.52
N SER A 146 -12.18 -11.13 13.58
CA SER A 146 -13.56 -11.32 14.02
C SER A 146 -14.63 -10.78 13.07
N ARG A 147 -14.26 -9.95 12.09
CA ARG A 147 -15.18 -9.33 11.12
C ARG A 147 -14.48 -8.91 9.82
N ILE A 148 -15.27 -8.78 8.77
CA ILE A 148 -14.84 -8.18 7.50
C ILE A 148 -14.72 -6.66 7.68
N PRO A 149 -13.74 -5.98 7.02
CA PRO A 149 -13.67 -4.52 6.94
C PRO A 149 -14.91 -3.92 6.27
N THR A 150 -15.26 -2.69 6.66
CA THR A 150 -16.18 -1.84 5.91
C THR A 150 -15.53 -1.30 4.65
N GLY A 151 -16.30 -0.73 3.72
CA GLY A 151 -15.77 -0.08 2.53
C GLY A 151 -14.82 1.09 2.87
N ASN A 152 -15.16 1.90 3.87
CA ASN A 152 -14.29 3.00 4.33
C ASN A 152 -13.00 2.49 4.96
N GLU A 153 -13.05 1.44 5.78
CA GLU A 153 -11.86 0.82 6.35
C GLU A 153 -10.93 0.29 5.24
N TRP A 154 -11.50 -0.33 4.22
CA TRP A 154 -10.72 -0.83 3.08
C TRP A 154 -10.06 0.32 2.29
N VAL A 155 -10.78 1.43 2.05
CA VAL A 155 -10.22 2.63 1.39
C VAL A 155 -9.10 3.23 2.21
N VAL A 156 -9.30 3.37 3.53
CA VAL A 156 -8.28 3.91 4.44
C VAL A 156 -7.03 3.04 4.45
N GLN A 157 -7.15 1.73 4.57
CA GLN A 157 -6.01 0.79 4.48
C GLN A 157 -5.23 0.99 3.17
N SER A 158 -5.96 1.02 2.04
CA SER A 158 -5.38 1.15 0.71
C SER A 158 -4.63 2.46 0.53
N LEU A 159 -5.27 3.58 0.87
CA LEU A 159 -4.68 4.90 0.66
C LEU A 159 -3.65 5.28 1.73
N LEU A 160 -3.73 4.73 2.94
CA LEU A 160 -2.71 4.94 3.97
C LEU A 160 -1.34 4.43 3.48
N ALA A 161 -1.29 3.22 2.95
CA ALA A 161 -0.06 2.71 2.37
C ALA A 161 0.45 3.59 1.21
N VAL A 162 -0.46 4.05 0.36
CA VAL A 162 -0.16 4.95 -0.75
C VAL A 162 0.41 6.29 -0.27
N THR A 163 -0.14 6.88 0.80
CA THR A 163 0.38 8.13 1.37
C THR A 163 1.76 7.99 2.00
N HIS A 164 2.22 6.76 2.25
CA HIS A 164 3.55 6.41 2.72
C HIS A 164 4.49 5.86 1.64
N GLY A 165 4.08 5.95 0.36
CA GLY A 165 4.94 5.60 -0.76
C GLY A 165 4.85 4.15 -1.24
N ALA A 166 3.82 3.39 -0.83
CA ALA A 166 3.49 2.09 -1.45
C ALA A 166 2.98 2.29 -2.89
N LEU A 167 3.82 2.88 -3.73
CA LEU A 167 3.50 3.25 -5.10
C LEU A 167 4.65 2.95 -6.06
N GLY A 168 5.66 2.24 -5.70
CA GLY A 168 6.80 2.05 -6.59
C GLY A 168 7.40 3.36 -7.12
N LEU A 169 7.24 4.46 -6.38
CA LEU A 169 7.82 5.74 -6.72
C LEU A 169 9.26 5.79 -6.23
N PHE A 170 10.15 5.79 -7.19
CA PHE A 170 11.53 6.17 -6.95
C PHE A 170 11.60 7.55 -6.30
N ARG A 171 12.17 7.63 -5.13
CA ARG A 171 12.84 8.85 -4.70
C ARG A 171 13.92 9.14 -5.72
N SER A 172 13.61 10.04 -6.64
CA SER A 172 14.51 10.40 -7.72
C SER A 172 15.78 11.05 -7.15
N ILE A 173 16.89 10.34 -7.24
CA ILE A 173 18.19 10.99 -7.39
C ILE A 173 18.85 10.31 -8.59
N SER A 174 18.93 11.08 -9.71
CA SER A 174 19.75 10.79 -10.90
C SER A 174 19.16 9.96 -12.05
N SER A 175 19.37 10.49 -13.20
CA SER A 175 18.82 10.36 -14.53
C SER A 175 19.29 9.18 -15.38
N THR A 176 19.49 7.98 -14.88
CA THR A 176 19.90 6.84 -15.72
C THR A 176 19.38 5.51 -15.21
N ILE A 177 18.06 5.23 -15.34
CA ILE A 177 17.53 3.91 -15.03
C ILE A 177 16.43 3.51 -16.03
N HIS A 178 16.42 2.22 -16.38
CA HIS A 178 15.56 1.55 -17.33
C HIS A 178 14.08 1.97 -17.29
N PRO A 179 13.44 2.18 -18.46
CA PRO A 179 12.08 2.72 -18.56
C PRO A 179 10.97 1.79 -18.06
N CYS A 180 11.25 0.54 -17.72
CA CYS A 180 10.22 -0.49 -17.48
C CYS A 180 9.63 -0.52 -16.07
N LEU A 181 10.26 0.07 -15.05
CA LEU A 181 9.78 0.02 -13.65
C LEU A 181 8.97 1.24 -13.20
N ARG A 182 8.62 2.14 -14.12
CA ARG A 182 8.08 3.48 -13.79
C ARG A 182 6.58 3.56 -13.51
N TYR A 183 5.78 2.49 -13.55
CA TYR A 183 4.36 2.69 -13.85
C TYR A 183 3.34 1.95 -12.99
N PHE A 184 3.65 1.46 -11.79
CA PHE A 184 2.63 0.69 -11.06
C PHE A 184 2.45 1.11 -9.60
N SER A 185 1.39 1.87 -9.36
CA SER A 185 0.74 1.93 -8.05
C SER A 185 0.02 0.61 -7.83
N GLY A 186 0.34 -0.13 -6.79
CA GLY A 186 -0.23 -1.45 -6.60
C GLY A 186 -0.98 -1.60 -5.28
N ILE A 187 -2.28 -1.80 -5.41
CA ILE A 187 -3.16 -2.26 -4.35
C ILE A 187 -3.72 -3.61 -4.82
N VAL A 188 -3.39 -4.67 -4.12
CA VAL A 188 -3.88 -6.02 -4.41
C VAL A 188 -4.72 -6.48 -3.23
N PRO A 189 -6.06 -6.34 -3.26
CA PRO A 189 -6.90 -6.78 -2.16
C PRO A 189 -6.83 -8.29 -1.99
N TRP A 190 -6.70 -8.76 -0.76
CA TRP A 190 -6.79 -10.17 -0.45
C TRP A 190 -8.24 -10.54 -0.13
N ASN A 191 -8.77 -11.37 -0.85
CA ASN A 191 -9.95 -12.21 -0.84
C ASN A 191 -10.99 -11.94 -1.95
N ASP A 192 -11.39 -13.03 -2.61
CA ASP A 192 -12.54 -13.08 -3.49
C ASP A 192 -13.34 -14.39 -3.18
N PRO A 193 -14.59 -14.32 -2.79
CA PRO A 193 -15.47 -13.13 -2.79
C PRO A 193 -15.29 -12.24 -1.56
N THR A 194 -15.33 -10.91 -1.77
CA THR A 194 -15.43 -9.92 -0.70
C THR A 194 -16.82 -9.29 -0.64
N SER A 195 -17.07 -8.39 0.33
CA SER A 195 -18.37 -7.72 0.50
C SER A 195 -18.69 -6.78 -0.67
N ASP A 196 -19.99 -6.58 -0.94
CA ASP A 196 -20.45 -5.64 -1.97
C ASP A 196 -20.09 -4.18 -1.61
N GLU A 197 -19.98 -3.86 -0.33
CA GLU A 197 -19.54 -2.56 0.16
C GLU A 197 -18.09 -2.29 -0.25
N ILE A 198 -17.17 -3.24 -0.04
CA ILE A 198 -15.78 -3.13 -0.47
C ILE A 198 -15.68 -3.03 -1.99
N LYS A 199 -16.45 -3.82 -2.75
CA LYS A 199 -16.48 -3.74 -4.23
C LYS A 199 -16.94 -2.36 -4.71
N ALA A 200 -17.96 -1.78 -4.08
CA ALA A 200 -18.44 -0.44 -4.39
C ALA A 200 -17.38 0.62 -4.08
N ALA A 201 -16.73 0.54 -2.92
CA ALA A 201 -15.65 1.44 -2.50
C ALA A 201 -14.45 1.36 -3.45
N ALA A 202 -14.02 0.15 -3.81
CA ALA A 202 -12.94 -0.08 -4.77
C ALA A 202 -13.28 0.47 -6.16
N THR A 203 -14.52 0.30 -6.61
CA THR A 203 -14.99 0.84 -7.90
C THR A 203 -14.97 2.37 -7.89
N SER A 204 -15.48 3.00 -6.84
CA SER A 204 -15.46 4.47 -6.69
C SER A 204 -14.03 5.00 -6.69
N LEU A 205 -13.16 4.41 -5.88
CA LEU A 205 -11.75 4.78 -5.79
C LEU A 205 -11.04 4.67 -7.15
N SER A 206 -11.23 3.54 -7.85
CA SER A 206 -10.58 3.26 -9.14
C SER A 206 -11.03 4.22 -10.25
N GLN A 207 -12.28 4.66 -10.23
CA GLN A 207 -12.83 5.56 -11.25
C GLN A 207 -12.52 7.04 -11.00
N GLN A 208 -12.45 7.46 -9.74
CA GLN A 208 -12.37 8.87 -9.39
C GLN A 208 -10.95 9.34 -9.05
N LEU A 209 -10.18 8.58 -8.28
CA LEU A 209 -8.86 9.00 -7.80
C LEU A 209 -7.71 8.36 -8.57
N ILE A 210 -7.77 7.06 -8.83
CA ILE A 210 -6.63 6.31 -9.39
C ILE A 210 -6.13 6.88 -10.72
N PRO A 211 -6.95 7.37 -11.66
CA PRO A 211 -6.44 7.96 -12.91
C PRO A 211 -5.52 9.17 -12.68
N SER A 212 -5.92 10.08 -11.78
CA SER A 212 -5.09 11.24 -11.41
C SER A 212 -3.87 10.81 -10.63
N LEU A 213 -4.01 9.92 -9.65
CA LEU A 213 -2.89 9.39 -8.89
C LEU A 213 -1.86 8.74 -9.82
N THR A 214 -2.30 7.92 -10.77
CA THR A 214 -1.41 7.31 -11.77
C THR A 214 -0.69 8.36 -12.60
N LYS A 215 -1.41 9.41 -13.09
CA LYS A 215 -0.80 10.51 -13.85
C LYS A 215 0.34 11.15 -13.07
N PHE A 216 0.07 11.56 -11.82
CA PHE A 216 1.07 12.22 -10.98
C PHE A 216 2.20 11.27 -10.57
N ALA A 217 1.85 10.06 -10.14
CA ALA A 217 2.82 9.08 -9.67
C ALA A 217 3.77 8.60 -10.76
N SER A 218 3.34 8.56 -12.02
CA SER A 218 4.16 8.09 -13.14
C SER A 218 5.00 9.18 -13.81
N ASP A 219 4.80 10.45 -13.47
CA ASP A 219 5.59 11.53 -14.06
C ASP A 219 7.00 11.57 -13.43
N PRO A 220 8.08 11.55 -14.25
CA PRO A 220 9.44 11.54 -13.73
C PRO A 220 9.87 12.82 -13.01
N HIS A 221 9.11 13.91 -13.15
CA HIS A 221 9.37 15.18 -12.50
C HIS A 221 8.60 15.36 -11.20
N THR A 222 7.80 14.36 -10.82
CA THR A 222 7.02 14.40 -9.58
C THR A 222 7.92 14.41 -8.35
N THR A 223 7.61 15.33 -7.44
CA THR A 223 8.13 15.29 -6.07
C THR A 223 7.06 14.74 -5.16
N PHE A 224 7.39 13.65 -4.46
CA PHE A 224 6.51 13.03 -3.47
C PHE A 224 6.92 13.42 -2.05
N THR A 225 5.94 13.70 -1.20
CA THR A 225 6.16 13.98 0.24
C THR A 225 5.01 13.41 1.05
N THR A 226 5.34 12.77 2.18
CA THR A 226 4.39 12.35 3.20
C THR A 226 4.29 13.41 4.28
N TYR A 227 3.08 13.65 4.77
CA TYR A 227 2.81 14.56 5.87
C TYR A 227 1.78 13.95 6.83
N VAL A 228 2.01 14.08 8.12
CA VAL A 228 1.12 13.55 9.16
C VAL A 228 0.67 14.67 10.09
N TRP A 229 -0.64 14.77 10.28
CA TRP A 229 -1.28 15.67 11.23
C TRP A 229 -2.18 14.88 12.17
N ARG A 230 -1.71 14.68 13.42
CA ARG A 230 -2.39 13.79 14.38
C ARG A 230 -2.55 12.38 13.78
N ARG A 231 -3.79 11.90 13.66
CA ARG A 231 -4.11 10.63 12.99
C ARG A 231 -4.60 10.81 11.53
N ALA A 232 -4.31 11.93 10.91
CA ALA A 232 -4.54 12.11 9.48
C ALA A 232 -3.21 12.08 8.72
N HIS A 233 -3.11 11.23 7.70
CA HIS A 233 -1.93 11.03 6.89
C HIS A 233 -2.18 11.52 5.47
N PHE A 234 -1.22 12.20 4.91
CA PHE A 234 -1.30 12.81 3.58
C PHE A 234 -0.09 12.44 2.74
N GLY A 235 -0.35 12.05 1.49
CA GLY A 235 0.65 12.00 0.43
C GLY A 235 0.42 13.16 -0.54
N THR A 236 1.49 13.83 -0.94
CA THR A 236 1.44 14.91 -1.93
C THR A 236 2.38 14.61 -3.09
N TRP A 237 1.89 14.81 -4.31
CA TRP A 237 2.64 14.64 -5.57
C TRP A 237 2.58 15.95 -6.32
N SER A 238 3.73 16.63 -6.44
CA SER A 238 3.81 17.95 -7.06
C SER A 238 4.52 17.89 -8.42
N ILE A 239 3.92 18.52 -9.43
CA ILE A 239 4.46 18.69 -10.78
C ILE A 239 4.18 20.15 -11.22
N GLY A 240 5.23 20.95 -11.38
CA GLY A 240 5.08 22.34 -11.74
C GLY A 240 4.25 23.12 -10.71
N ASP A 241 3.12 23.67 -11.14
CA ASP A 241 2.16 24.43 -10.34
C ASP A 241 0.99 23.57 -9.80
N GLU A 242 0.91 22.30 -10.17
CA GLU A 242 -0.10 21.36 -9.70
C GLU A 242 0.42 20.45 -8.58
N THR A 243 -0.40 20.25 -7.55
CA THR A 243 -0.14 19.27 -6.48
C THR A 243 -1.37 18.42 -6.25
N LEU A 244 -1.26 17.13 -6.49
CA LEU A 244 -2.23 16.14 -6.04
C LEU A 244 -2.01 15.88 -4.54
N VAL A 245 -3.07 15.96 -3.77
CA VAL A 245 -3.12 15.61 -2.34
C VAL A 245 -4.04 14.44 -2.17
N VAL A 246 -3.55 13.39 -1.53
CA VAL A 246 -4.35 12.26 -1.05
C VAL A 246 -4.24 12.24 0.46
N GLY A 247 -5.37 12.23 1.16
CA GLY A 247 -5.42 12.23 2.61
C GLY A 247 -6.34 11.16 3.16
N VAL A 248 -5.98 10.59 4.30
CA VAL A 248 -6.79 9.64 5.07
C VAL A 248 -6.86 10.06 6.54
N ASN A 249 -8.02 9.90 7.15
CA ASN A 249 -8.22 10.00 8.59
C ASN A 249 -8.32 8.60 9.19
N LEU A 250 -7.50 8.30 10.20
CA LEU A 250 -7.45 7.01 10.88
C LEU A 250 -8.31 6.95 12.14
N ASP A 251 -9.02 8.05 12.46
CA ASP A 251 -9.90 8.10 13.63
C ASP A 251 -11.35 7.78 13.26
N TYR A 252 -12.04 7.00 14.11
CA TYR A 252 -13.48 6.73 13.99
C TYR A 252 -14.34 7.91 14.48
N ARG A 253 -13.75 9.07 14.72
CA ARG A 253 -14.40 10.29 15.17
C ARG A 253 -14.30 11.38 14.12
N GLU A 254 -15.24 12.30 14.18
CA GLU A 254 -15.18 13.53 13.39
C GLU A 254 -13.91 14.32 13.69
N GLY A 255 -13.30 14.86 12.65
CA GLY A 255 -12.11 15.69 12.73
C GLY A 255 -12.10 16.77 11.64
N ALA A 256 -11.68 17.97 12.02
CA ALA A 256 -11.51 19.08 11.09
C ALA A 256 -10.03 19.50 11.03
N ILE A 257 -9.51 19.67 9.83
CA ILE A 257 -8.12 20.05 9.57
C ILE A 257 -8.13 21.33 8.72
N PRO A 258 -7.59 22.44 9.23
CA PRO A 258 -7.43 23.63 8.40
C PRO A 258 -6.53 23.31 7.19
N LEU A 259 -6.96 23.68 5.98
CA LEU A 259 -6.16 23.47 4.76
C LEU A 259 -4.78 24.14 4.88
N ALA A 260 -4.70 25.24 5.63
CA ALA A 260 -3.44 25.92 5.91
C ALA A 260 -2.40 25.07 6.69
N GLN A 261 -2.79 23.93 7.25
CA GLN A 261 -1.86 22.97 7.87
C GLN A 261 -1.18 22.07 6.84
N LEU A 262 -1.74 21.97 5.63
CA LEU A 262 -1.11 21.18 4.57
C LEU A 262 0.11 21.92 4.02
N PRO A 263 1.30 21.30 3.96
CA PRO A 263 2.54 21.99 3.53
C PRO A 263 2.46 22.53 2.09
N CYS A 264 1.63 21.93 1.25
CA CYS A 264 1.41 22.36 -0.14
C CYS A 264 0.34 23.45 -0.30
N TRP A 265 -0.37 23.81 0.78
CA TRP A 265 -1.44 24.79 0.71
C TRP A 265 -0.90 26.21 0.50
N LYS A 266 -1.46 26.93 -0.48
CA LYS A 266 -1.23 28.36 -0.68
C LYS A 266 -2.57 29.06 -0.78
N ALA A 267 -2.69 30.16 -0.06
CA ALA A 267 -3.91 30.97 -0.06
C ALA A 267 -4.22 31.48 -1.48
N GLY A 268 -5.45 31.26 -1.95
CA GLY A 268 -5.88 31.64 -3.30
C GLY A 268 -5.63 30.58 -4.38
N GLY A 269 -5.05 29.45 -4.04
CA GLY A 269 -4.94 28.31 -4.96
C GLY A 269 -6.32 27.76 -5.33
N LYS A 270 -6.47 27.34 -6.59
CA LYS A 270 -7.66 26.65 -7.06
C LYS A 270 -7.64 25.20 -6.57
N LEU A 271 -8.77 24.76 -6.02
CA LEU A 271 -8.94 23.40 -5.54
C LEU A 271 -9.91 22.63 -6.43
N ASP A 272 -9.50 21.45 -6.88
CA ASP A 272 -10.32 20.53 -7.67
C ASP A 272 -10.45 19.20 -6.91
N VAL A 273 -11.65 18.92 -6.39
CA VAL A 273 -11.93 17.72 -5.60
C VAL A 273 -12.22 16.55 -6.53
N LEU A 274 -11.41 15.52 -6.44
CA LEU A 274 -11.52 14.30 -7.27
C LEU A 274 -12.29 13.19 -6.56
N TYR A 275 -12.06 13.03 -5.26
CA TYR A 275 -12.58 11.90 -4.50
C TYR A 275 -12.83 12.27 -3.04
N THR A 276 -13.92 11.78 -2.48
CA THR A 276 -14.23 11.85 -1.06
C THR A 276 -14.90 10.56 -0.60
N ALA A 277 -14.52 10.09 0.58
CA ALA A 277 -15.20 9.02 1.33
C ALA A 277 -15.29 9.47 2.78
N SER A 278 -16.50 9.68 3.30
CA SER A 278 -16.76 10.26 4.63
C SER A 278 -15.91 11.51 4.92
N ALA A 279 -15.76 12.36 3.90
CA ALA A 279 -14.98 13.59 4.00
C ALA A 279 -15.61 14.69 3.11
N THR A 280 -15.52 15.94 3.56
CA THR A 280 -15.92 17.13 2.80
C THR A 280 -14.86 18.21 2.91
N ILE A 281 -14.84 19.15 1.96
CA ILE A 281 -14.02 20.35 2.04
C ILE A 281 -14.95 21.53 2.12
N GLU A 282 -14.94 22.24 3.23
CA GLU A 282 -15.79 23.38 3.50
C GLU A 282 -14.94 24.62 3.81
N SER A 283 -15.10 25.65 2.99
CA SER A 283 -14.33 26.88 3.13
C SER A 283 -12.81 26.63 3.11
N ASP A 284 -12.18 26.65 4.27
CA ASP A 284 -10.74 26.48 4.48
C ASP A 284 -10.41 25.24 5.33
N HIS A 285 -11.38 24.32 5.52
CA HIS A 285 -11.22 23.13 6.32
C HIS A 285 -11.54 21.85 5.52
N LEU A 286 -10.73 20.84 5.74
CA LEU A 286 -11.02 19.45 5.41
C LEU A 286 -11.70 18.82 6.63
N ILE A 287 -12.92 18.33 6.45
CA ILE A 287 -13.73 17.73 7.50
C ILE A 287 -13.87 16.24 7.21
N PHE A 288 -13.53 15.40 8.18
CA PHE A 288 -13.80 13.96 8.17
C PHE A 288 -14.92 13.67 9.17
N GLU A 289 -15.96 12.98 8.73
CA GLU A 289 -17.08 12.57 9.61
C GLU A 289 -16.64 11.44 10.55
N ASN A 290 -15.75 10.56 10.07
CA ASN A 290 -15.13 9.43 10.78
C ASN A 290 -13.90 8.97 10.00
N LEU A 291 -13.58 7.67 10.01
CA LEU A 291 -12.65 7.07 9.04
C LEU A 291 -13.02 7.50 7.63
N GLY A 292 -12.09 8.12 6.94
CA GLY A 292 -12.39 8.67 5.64
C GLY A 292 -11.16 8.97 4.81
N ALA A 293 -11.41 9.32 3.56
CA ALA A 293 -10.36 9.63 2.61
C ALA A 293 -10.76 10.78 1.68
N VAL A 294 -9.77 11.50 1.19
CA VAL A 294 -9.94 12.59 0.24
C VAL A 294 -8.82 12.58 -0.81
N GLY A 295 -9.16 12.95 -2.03
CA GLY A 295 -8.21 13.22 -3.10
C GLY A 295 -8.57 14.51 -3.82
N PHE A 296 -7.63 15.45 -3.95
CA PHE A 296 -7.86 16.72 -4.65
C PHE A 296 -6.57 17.29 -5.24
N ILE A 297 -6.71 18.14 -6.26
CA ILE A 297 -5.59 18.87 -6.85
C ILE A 297 -5.64 20.32 -6.40
N ILE A 298 -4.47 20.86 -6.04
CA ILE A 298 -4.25 22.28 -5.82
C ILE A 298 -3.44 22.81 -7.00
N THR A 299 -3.93 23.90 -7.63
CA THR A 299 -3.19 24.64 -8.64
C THR A 299 -2.87 26.04 -8.09
N VAL A 300 -1.62 26.47 -8.19
CA VAL A 300 -1.12 27.73 -7.59
C VAL A 300 -0.74 28.74 -8.65
#